data_84aec5612e276df9822214a93d9c503d
#
_entry.id   84aec5612e276df9822214a93d9c503d
#
_cell.length_a   1.000
_cell.length_b   1.000
_cell.length_c   1.000
_cell.angle_alpha   90.00
_cell.angle_beta   90.00
_cell.angle_gamma   90.00
#
_symmetry.space_group_name_H-M   'P 1'
#
loop_
_entity.id
_entity.type
_entity.pdbx_description
1 polymer ?
#
loop_
_entity_poly.entity_id
_entity_poly.type
_entity_poly.pdbx_seq_one_letter_code
_entity_poly.pdbx_strand_id
1 'polypeptide(L)'
;FSGAQLENLTNEAAIMAMRDENETINKSNFKDAIDKVMMGEKLNRKPNDSELRRVAYHEVGHALIGELVQPQSVSNITITSRGKALGYVRHNPNDDYYLETIDYLQDQIAVLLAGSIVEQEILGCLSTGAKNDFKKAVQLAEKIVFAGMSELGVVSKESLPQNKLHAAVSDIITEQEERVMVIINNQQEFIAEIAERLLEEESIAGEEFRRKKDKAG
;
A
#
# COMPACT_ATOMS: atom_id res chain seq x y z
N PHE A 1 9.66 -13.32 7.26
CA PHE A 1 9.52 -14.63 6.62
C PHE A 1 9.77 -15.74 7.66
N SER A 2 8.89 -16.75 7.73
CA SER A 2 9.13 -17.97 8.46
C SER A 2 10.18 -18.86 7.75
N GLY A 3 10.75 -19.87 8.45
CA GLY A 3 11.67 -20.80 7.82
C GLY A 3 11.09 -21.49 6.57
N ALA A 4 9.82 -21.90 6.62
CA ALA A 4 9.13 -22.50 5.47
C ALA A 4 8.94 -21.51 4.30
N GLN A 5 8.72 -20.22 4.60
CA GLN A 5 8.65 -19.19 3.56
C GLN A 5 10.03 -18.93 2.92
N LEU A 6 11.10 -18.98 3.70
CA LEU A 6 12.47 -18.83 3.18
C LEU A 6 12.86 -20.01 2.28
N GLU A 7 12.49 -21.22 2.67
CA GLU A 7 12.69 -22.42 1.83
C GLU A 7 11.93 -22.30 0.52
N ASN A 8 10.65 -21.93 0.56
CA ASN A 8 9.85 -21.71 -0.65
C ASN A 8 10.44 -20.60 -1.53
N LEU A 9 10.90 -19.50 -0.92
CA LEU A 9 11.51 -18.38 -1.62
C LEU A 9 12.78 -18.79 -2.38
N THR A 10 13.66 -19.57 -1.72
CA THR A 10 14.90 -20.05 -2.35
C THR A 10 14.63 -21.03 -3.49
N ASN A 11 13.65 -21.93 -3.33
CA ASN A 11 13.23 -22.84 -4.38
C ASN A 11 12.64 -22.08 -5.58
N GLU A 12 11.78 -21.10 -5.35
CA GLU A 12 11.21 -20.27 -6.42
C GLU A 12 12.29 -19.45 -7.14
N ALA A 13 13.26 -18.89 -6.41
CA ALA A 13 14.36 -18.15 -7.02
C ALA A 13 15.23 -19.05 -7.90
N ALA A 14 15.47 -20.31 -7.49
CA ALA A 14 16.19 -21.30 -8.27
C ALA A 14 15.42 -21.67 -9.55
N ILE A 15 14.11 -21.90 -9.45
CA ILE A 15 13.26 -22.19 -10.62
C ILE A 15 13.29 -21.04 -11.61
N MET A 16 13.22 -19.77 -11.13
CA MET A 16 13.30 -18.61 -11.98
C MET A 16 14.66 -18.48 -12.67
N ALA A 17 15.75 -18.69 -11.95
CA ALA A 17 17.10 -18.70 -12.53
C ALA A 17 17.23 -19.74 -13.66
N MET A 18 16.69 -20.95 -13.46
CA MET A 18 16.66 -21.98 -14.51
C MET A 18 15.83 -21.56 -15.72
N ARG A 19 14.68 -20.92 -15.53
CA ARG A 19 13.81 -20.46 -16.62
C ARG A 19 14.46 -19.33 -17.44
N ASP A 20 15.26 -18.50 -16.77
CA ASP A 20 16.00 -17.39 -17.37
C ASP A 20 17.38 -17.82 -17.93
N GLU A 21 17.66 -19.13 -17.94
CA GLU A 21 18.93 -19.75 -18.39
C GLU A 21 20.15 -19.19 -17.63
N ASN A 22 19.98 -18.77 -16.38
CA ASN A 22 21.07 -18.31 -15.52
C ASN A 22 21.73 -19.50 -14.81
N GLU A 23 23.07 -19.58 -14.83
CA GLU A 23 23.84 -20.60 -14.11
C GLU A 23 23.79 -20.43 -12.58
N THR A 24 23.47 -19.22 -12.10
CA THR A 24 23.41 -18.90 -10.67
C THR A 24 22.17 -18.04 -10.37
N ILE A 25 21.68 -18.13 -9.15
CA ILE A 25 20.58 -17.28 -8.68
C ILE A 25 21.10 -15.86 -8.48
N ASN A 26 20.56 -14.92 -9.22
CA ASN A 26 20.92 -13.51 -9.12
C ASN A 26 19.90 -12.70 -8.30
N LYS A 27 20.20 -11.41 -8.05
CA LYS A 27 19.34 -10.52 -7.26
C LYS A 27 17.95 -10.32 -7.87
N SER A 28 17.83 -10.35 -9.20
CA SER A 28 16.54 -10.23 -9.89
C SER A 28 15.68 -11.46 -9.64
N ASN A 29 16.24 -12.68 -9.72
CA ASN A 29 15.52 -13.91 -9.45
C ASN A 29 14.96 -13.93 -8.01
N PHE A 30 15.74 -13.45 -7.02
CA PHE A 30 15.25 -13.32 -5.65
C PHE A 30 14.13 -12.27 -5.53
N LYS A 31 14.24 -11.13 -6.21
CA LYS A 31 13.20 -10.10 -6.20
C LYS A 31 11.89 -10.65 -6.73
N ASP A 32 11.92 -11.32 -7.88
CA ASP A 32 10.73 -11.91 -8.49
C ASP A 32 10.15 -13.06 -7.66
N ALA A 33 11.00 -13.86 -7.01
CA ALA A 33 10.58 -14.92 -6.12
C ALA A 33 9.89 -14.37 -4.84
N ILE A 34 10.41 -13.28 -4.25
CA ILE A 34 9.77 -12.59 -3.14
C ILE A 34 8.36 -12.15 -3.54
N ASP A 35 8.25 -11.48 -4.69
CA ASP A 35 6.97 -10.99 -5.20
C ASP A 35 5.98 -12.14 -5.46
N LYS A 36 6.45 -13.27 -6.02
CA LYS A 36 5.64 -14.47 -6.25
C LYS A 36 5.16 -15.10 -4.94
N VAL A 37 6.03 -15.25 -3.95
CA VAL A 37 5.70 -15.87 -2.66
C VAL A 37 4.73 -15.00 -1.86
N MET A 38 4.88 -13.67 -1.92
CA MET A 38 4.04 -12.73 -1.17
C MET A 38 2.71 -12.41 -1.86
N MET A 39 2.72 -12.22 -3.17
CA MET A 39 1.59 -11.67 -3.93
C MET A 39 0.95 -12.70 -4.89
N GLY A 40 1.61 -13.83 -5.13
CA GLY A 40 1.17 -14.84 -6.08
C GLY A 40 1.80 -14.72 -7.47
N GLU A 41 1.37 -15.59 -8.37
CA GLU A 41 1.85 -15.62 -9.76
C GLU A 41 1.59 -14.31 -10.50
N LYS A 42 2.53 -13.94 -11.38
CA LYS A 42 2.33 -12.85 -12.35
C LYS A 42 1.18 -13.23 -13.29
N LEU A 43 0.18 -12.37 -13.41
CA LEU A 43 -0.96 -12.62 -14.27
C LEU A 43 -0.66 -12.17 -15.71
N ASN A 44 -1.07 -12.97 -16.67
CA ASN A 44 -1.01 -12.59 -18.10
C ASN A 44 -2.15 -11.62 -18.50
N ARG A 45 -3.05 -11.29 -17.56
CA ARG A 45 -4.10 -10.30 -17.81
C ARG A 45 -3.48 -8.91 -17.70
N LYS A 46 -3.39 -8.22 -18.84
CA LYS A 46 -3.01 -6.81 -18.87
C LYS A 46 -4.30 -5.97 -18.74
N PRO A 47 -4.40 -5.10 -17.74
CA PRO A 47 -5.41 -4.05 -17.72
C PRO A 47 -5.28 -3.19 -18.99
N ASN A 48 -6.34 -2.49 -19.38
CA ASN A 48 -6.24 -1.51 -20.45
C ASN A 48 -5.48 -0.26 -19.97
N ASP A 49 -5.05 0.61 -20.89
CA ASP A 49 -4.21 1.76 -20.58
C ASP A 49 -4.85 2.71 -19.54
N SER A 50 -6.17 2.88 -19.57
CA SER A 50 -6.87 3.72 -18.61
C SER A 50 -6.92 3.08 -17.21
N GLU A 51 -7.04 1.77 -17.13
CA GLU A 51 -6.95 1.02 -15.87
C GLU A 51 -5.53 1.04 -15.32
N LEU A 52 -4.51 0.84 -16.18
CA LEU A 52 -3.09 0.92 -15.78
C LEU A 52 -2.74 2.31 -15.25
N ARG A 53 -3.20 3.36 -15.93
CA ARG A 53 -3.02 4.74 -15.45
C ARG A 53 -3.63 4.92 -14.06
N ARG A 54 -4.85 4.45 -13.84
CA ARG A 54 -5.51 4.51 -12.55
C ARG A 54 -4.73 3.77 -11.47
N VAL A 55 -4.28 2.55 -11.77
CA VAL A 55 -3.45 1.76 -10.85
C VAL A 55 -2.15 2.49 -10.51
N ALA A 56 -1.46 3.09 -11.50
CA ALA A 56 -0.23 3.83 -11.25
C ALA A 56 -0.43 4.99 -10.27
N TYR A 57 -1.46 5.81 -10.48
CA TYR A 57 -1.79 6.91 -9.57
C TYR A 57 -2.16 6.42 -8.18
N HIS A 58 -2.94 5.34 -8.08
CA HIS A 58 -3.34 4.70 -6.83
C HIS A 58 -2.13 4.23 -6.02
N GLU A 59 -1.21 3.48 -6.64
CA GLU A 59 -0.01 2.95 -5.97
C GLU A 59 0.96 4.07 -5.56
N VAL A 60 1.07 5.13 -6.37
CA VAL A 60 1.89 6.30 -5.99
C VAL A 60 1.30 7.00 -4.76
N GLY A 61 -0.02 7.06 -4.62
CA GLY A 61 -0.68 7.56 -3.41
C GLY A 61 -0.27 6.78 -2.17
N HIS A 62 -0.36 5.45 -2.19
CA HIS A 62 0.09 4.59 -1.10
C HIS A 62 1.57 4.78 -0.78
N ALA A 63 2.43 4.87 -1.81
CA ALA A 63 3.86 5.06 -1.62
C ALA A 63 4.18 6.43 -1.01
N LEU A 64 3.54 7.49 -1.45
CA LEU A 64 3.76 8.84 -0.94
C LEU A 64 3.41 8.95 0.54
N ILE A 65 2.20 8.55 0.92
CA ILE A 65 1.77 8.61 2.32
C ILE A 65 2.57 7.63 3.16
N GLY A 66 2.81 6.41 2.67
CA GLY A 66 3.64 5.42 3.37
C GLY A 66 5.03 5.93 3.72
N GLU A 67 5.70 6.60 2.76
CA GLU A 67 7.04 7.17 2.98
C GLU A 67 7.04 8.41 3.87
N LEU A 68 5.91 9.15 3.94
CA LEU A 68 5.77 10.32 4.82
C LEU A 68 5.55 9.90 6.28
N VAL A 69 4.68 8.92 6.53
CA VAL A 69 4.39 8.46 7.90
C VAL A 69 5.48 7.54 8.42
N GLN A 70 6.16 6.82 7.55
CA GLN A 70 7.26 5.93 7.92
C GLN A 70 8.40 6.03 6.90
N PRO A 71 9.36 6.91 7.12
CA PRO A 71 10.52 7.09 6.24
C PRO A 71 11.27 5.77 5.98
N GLN A 72 11.67 5.55 4.75
CA GLN A 72 12.35 4.34 4.26
C GLN A 72 11.48 3.06 4.24
N SER A 73 10.16 3.20 4.43
CA SER A 73 9.25 2.04 4.41
C SER A 73 9.06 1.49 3.00
N VAL A 74 9.02 2.34 1.98
CA VAL A 74 8.79 1.89 0.60
C VAL A 74 10.02 1.24 0.01
N SER A 75 9.92 -0.04 -0.36
CA SER A 75 11.00 -0.76 -1.04
C SER A 75 10.83 -0.84 -2.55
N ASN A 76 9.59 -0.89 -3.04
CA ASN A 76 9.29 -0.95 -4.47
C ASN A 76 7.81 -0.57 -4.72
N ILE A 77 7.56 0.12 -5.84
CA ILE A 77 6.24 0.43 -6.35
C ILE A 77 6.11 -0.27 -7.69
N THR A 78 5.01 -0.95 -7.98
CA THR A 78 4.83 -1.64 -9.27
C THR A 78 3.37 -1.71 -9.69
N ILE A 79 3.15 -1.66 -11.00
CA ILE A 79 1.86 -1.89 -11.65
C ILE A 79 1.80 -3.25 -12.35
N THR A 80 2.77 -4.12 -12.09
CA THR A 80 2.74 -5.50 -12.57
C THR A 80 1.69 -6.29 -11.79
N SER A 81 0.69 -6.79 -12.50
CA SER A 81 -0.41 -7.57 -11.91
C SER A 81 0.08 -8.92 -11.36
N ARG A 82 -0.22 -9.21 -10.08
CA ARG A 82 0.07 -10.49 -9.43
C ARG A 82 -1.10 -10.96 -8.57
N GLY A 83 -1.44 -12.24 -8.64
CA GLY A 83 -2.53 -12.81 -7.86
C GLY A 83 -3.85 -12.06 -8.09
N LYS A 84 -4.36 -11.34 -7.10
CA LYS A 84 -5.58 -10.52 -7.19
C LYS A 84 -5.30 -9.03 -7.32
N ALA A 85 -4.03 -8.60 -7.21
CA ALA A 85 -3.63 -7.21 -7.27
C ALA A 85 -3.23 -6.81 -8.71
N LEU A 86 -3.65 -5.64 -9.15
CA LEU A 86 -3.26 -5.05 -10.43
C LEU A 86 -1.95 -4.26 -10.31
N GLY A 87 -1.65 -3.75 -9.12
CA GLY A 87 -0.41 -3.12 -8.71
C GLY A 87 -0.21 -3.34 -7.21
N TYR A 88 0.91 -2.93 -6.66
CA TYR A 88 1.17 -2.91 -5.22
C TYR A 88 2.40 -2.10 -4.85
N VAL A 89 2.38 -1.55 -3.64
CA VAL A 89 3.56 -1.01 -2.97
C VAL A 89 4.10 -2.08 -2.04
N ARG A 90 5.39 -2.41 -2.18
CA ARG A 90 6.07 -3.27 -1.24
C ARG A 90 6.78 -2.41 -0.20
N HIS A 91 6.42 -2.64 1.06
CA HIS A 91 7.08 -2.01 2.19
C HIS A 91 8.23 -2.87 2.70
N ASN A 92 9.26 -2.22 3.24
CA ASN A 92 10.29 -2.90 4.00
C ASN A 92 9.64 -3.50 5.27
N PRO A 93 10.14 -4.65 5.77
CA PRO A 93 9.67 -5.16 7.04
C PRO A 93 9.86 -4.09 8.12
N ASN A 94 8.77 -3.79 8.81
CA ASN A 94 8.84 -2.98 10.03
C ASN A 94 9.37 -3.84 11.16
N ASP A 95 9.86 -3.20 12.22
CA ASP A 95 10.04 -3.88 13.50
C ASP A 95 8.69 -4.49 13.92
N ASP A 96 8.71 -5.72 14.43
CA ASP A 96 7.52 -6.36 14.96
C ASP A 96 7.07 -5.59 16.21
N TYR A 97 6.11 -4.69 16.03
CA TYR A 97 5.51 -3.98 17.17
C TYR A 97 4.54 -4.91 17.90
N TYR A 98 4.88 -5.26 19.13
CA TYR A 98 3.94 -5.96 20.02
C TYR A 98 2.82 -5.06 20.54
N LEU A 99 3.06 -3.73 20.55
CA LEU A 99 2.10 -2.72 20.97
C LEU A 99 1.97 -1.66 19.88
N GLU A 100 0.76 -1.48 19.38
CA GLU A 100 0.46 -0.45 18.39
C GLU A 100 -0.17 0.76 19.07
N THR A 101 0.36 1.95 18.82
CA THR A 101 -0.18 3.21 19.33
C THR A 101 -1.32 3.72 18.45
N ILE A 102 -2.10 4.67 18.95
CA ILE A 102 -3.17 5.31 18.15
C ILE A 102 -2.57 6.01 16.92
N ASP A 103 -1.47 6.72 17.06
CA ASP A 103 -0.81 7.42 15.96
C ASP A 103 -0.38 6.43 14.86
N TYR A 104 0.19 5.29 15.25
CA TYR A 104 0.56 4.25 14.30
C TYR A 104 -0.66 3.70 13.55
N LEU A 105 -1.76 3.41 14.24
CA LEU A 105 -2.99 2.90 13.61
C LEU A 105 -3.61 3.93 12.68
N GLN A 106 -3.64 5.21 13.06
CA GLN A 106 -4.10 6.31 12.22
C GLN A 106 -3.22 6.49 10.98
N ASP A 107 -1.91 6.40 11.11
CA ASP A 107 -0.98 6.43 9.99
C ASP A 107 -1.22 5.27 9.00
N GLN A 108 -1.47 4.06 9.51
CA GLN A 108 -1.83 2.93 8.65
C GLN A 108 -3.17 3.15 7.93
N ILE A 109 -4.16 3.76 8.57
CA ILE A 109 -5.44 4.14 7.94
C ILE A 109 -5.15 5.16 6.83
N ALA A 110 -4.36 6.20 7.10
CA ALA A 110 -3.99 7.21 6.12
C ALA A 110 -3.33 6.59 4.86
N VAL A 111 -2.41 5.64 5.04
CA VAL A 111 -1.79 4.91 3.93
C VAL A 111 -2.84 4.16 3.12
N LEU A 112 -3.77 3.45 3.78
CA LEU A 112 -4.81 2.67 3.11
C LEU A 112 -5.80 3.54 2.30
N LEU A 113 -6.07 4.75 2.75
CA LEU A 113 -6.97 5.68 2.06
C LEU A 113 -6.32 6.42 0.88
N ALA A 114 -4.99 6.52 0.89
CA ALA A 114 -4.23 7.38 -0.03
C ALA A 114 -4.49 7.08 -1.51
N GLY A 115 -4.53 5.80 -1.91
CA GLY A 115 -4.77 5.42 -3.29
C GLY A 115 -6.12 5.93 -3.81
N SER A 116 -7.19 5.75 -3.04
CA SER A 116 -8.53 6.22 -3.41
C SER A 116 -8.63 7.74 -3.46
N ILE A 117 -7.96 8.44 -2.54
CA ILE A 117 -7.97 9.90 -2.51
C ILE A 117 -7.22 10.47 -3.73
N VAL A 118 -6.09 9.86 -4.12
CA VAL A 118 -5.41 10.23 -5.37
C VAL A 118 -6.31 10.01 -6.59
N GLU A 119 -7.03 8.88 -6.66
CA GLU A 119 -8.00 8.66 -7.74
C GLU A 119 -9.06 9.77 -7.79
N GLN A 120 -9.63 10.14 -6.64
CA GLN A 120 -10.68 11.16 -6.57
C GLN A 120 -10.15 12.54 -6.92
N GLU A 121 -9.03 12.99 -6.33
CA GLU A 121 -8.50 14.34 -6.46
C GLU A 121 -7.84 14.60 -7.83
N ILE A 122 -7.18 13.60 -8.41
CA ILE A 122 -6.42 13.79 -9.65
C ILE A 122 -7.16 13.23 -10.87
N LEU A 123 -7.84 12.08 -10.73
CA LEU A 123 -8.56 11.47 -11.85
C LEU A 123 -10.07 11.75 -11.84
N GLY A 124 -10.57 12.45 -10.81
CA GLY A 124 -11.94 12.96 -10.69
C GLY A 124 -12.99 11.90 -10.36
N CYS A 125 -12.62 10.62 -10.15
CA CYS A 125 -13.58 9.58 -9.77
C CYS A 125 -12.90 8.38 -9.11
N LEU A 126 -13.61 7.76 -8.17
CA LEU A 126 -13.20 6.53 -7.48
C LEU A 126 -13.40 5.28 -8.35
N SER A 127 -12.65 4.23 -8.06
CA SER A 127 -12.83 2.91 -8.63
C SER A 127 -13.08 1.84 -7.55
N THR A 128 -13.45 0.65 -8.00
CA THR A 128 -13.60 -0.51 -7.09
C THR A 128 -12.26 -1.09 -6.64
N GLY A 129 -11.14 -0.59 -7.14
CA GLY A 129 -9.78 -1.03 -6.79
C GLY A 129 -9.50 -0.91 -5.30
N ALA A 130 -9.92 0.19 -4.68
CA ALA A 130 -9.72 0.49 -3.25
C ALA A 130 -10.56 -0.35 -2.28
N LYS A 131 -11.44 -1.25 -2.75
CA LYS A 131 -12.36 -2.02 -1.87
C LYS A 131 -11.65 -2.74 -0.73
N ASN A 132 -10.50 -3.34 -0.99
CA ASN A 132 -9.76 -4.08 0.02
C ASN A 132 -9.11 -3.15 1.04
N ASP A 133 -8.65 -1.99 0.61
CA ASP A 133 -8.02 -0.99 1.46
C ASP A 133 -9.06 -0.33 2.37
N PHE A 134 -10.23 0.00 1.86
CA PHE A 134 -11.35 0.46 2.70
C PHE A 134 -11.75 -0.57 3.77
N LYS A 135 -11.80 -1.87 3.39
CA LYS A 135 -12.09 -2.91 4.37
C LYS A 135 -11.05 -2.95 5.50
N LYS A 136 -9.76 -2.84 5.16
CA LYS A 136 -8.69 -2.82 6.16
C LYS A 136 -8.71 -1.55 6.99
N ALA A 137 -8.95 -0.38 6.37
CA ALA A 137 -9.06 0.89 7.07
C ALA A 137 -10.17 0.86 8.13
N VAL A 138 -11.35 0.36 7.77
CA VAL A 138 -12.46 0.16 8.73
C VAL A 138 -12.07 -0.79 9.86
N GLN A 139 -11.39 -1.90 9.57
CA GLN A 139 -10.92 -2.82 10.61
C GLN A 139 -9.92 -2.18 11.58
N LEU A 140 -9.03 -1.31 11.10
CA LEU A 140 -8.11 -0.57 11.96
C LEU A 140 -8.84 0.49 12.79
N ALA A 141 -9.83 1.19 12.23
CA ALA A 141 -10.65 2.14 12.97
C ALA A 141 -11.48 1.43 14.06
N GLU A 142 -12.08 0.28 13.77
CA GLU A 142 -12.73 -0.56 14.79
C GLU A 142 -11.76 -1.00 15.89
N LYS A 143 -10.51 -1.34 15.53
CA LYS A 143 -9.46 -1.69 16.49
C LYS A 143 -9.14 -0.53 17.43
N ILE A 144 -9.04 0.71 16.93
CA ILE A 144 -8.88 1.93 17.76
C ILE A 144 -10.03 2.05 18.76
N VAL A 145 -11.28 1.87 18.30
CA VAL A 145 -12.46 1.96 19.17
C VAL A 145 -12.44 0.91 20.27
N PHE A 146 -12.22 -0.37 19.93
CA PHE A 146 -12.25 -1.46 20.90
C PHE A 146 -11.01 -1.57 21.78
N ALA A 147 -9.91 -0.92 21.40
CA ALA A 147 -8.75 -0.75 22.27
C ALA A 147 -8.94 0.39 23.32
N GLY A 148 -10.10 1.09 23.31
CA GLY A 148 -10.37 2.21 24.20
C GLY A 148 -9.62 3.49 23.86
N MET A 149 -9.15 3.61 22.60
CA MET A 149 -8.33 4.74 22.12
C MET A 149 -9.16 5.82 21.42
N SER A 150 -10.49 5.65 21.32
CA SER A 150 -11.40 6.64 20.75
C SER A 150 -12.07 7.47 21.84
N GLU A 151 -12.80 8.53 21.47
CA GLU A 151 -13.57 9.36 22.39
C GLU A 151 -14.65 8.60 23.16
N LEU A 152 -15.05 7.41 22.69
CA LEU A 152 -15.99 6.54 23.40
C LEU A 152 -15.38 5.92 24.68
N GLY A 153 -14.05 6.00 24.84
CA GLY A 153 -13.34 5.35 25.93
C GLY A 153 -13.41 3.83 25.87
N VAL A 154 -13.34 3.17 27.03
CA VAL A 154 -13.38 1.71 27.11
C VAL A 154 -14.81 1.20 26.91
N VAL A 155 -15.05 0.48 25.83
CA VAL A 155 -16.33 -0.10 25.45
C VAL A 155 -16.18 -1.58 25.10
N SER A 156 -17.24 -2.37 25.33
CA SER A 156 -17.26 -3.76 24.84
C SER A 156 -18.07 -3.86 23.55
N LYS A 157 -17.68 -4.82 22.71
CA LYS A 157 -18.34 -5.06 21.42
C LYS A 157 -19.81 -5.43 21.60
N GLU A 158 -20.15 -6.13 22.69
CA GLU A 158 -21.49 -6.60 23.01
C GLU A 158 -22.41 -5.47 23.49
N SER A 159 -21.85 -4.44 24.13
CA SER A 159 -22.60 -3.35 24.73
C SER A 159 -22.70 -2.09 23.91
N LEU A 160 -21.82 -1.94 22.87
CA LEU A 160 -21.77 -0.75 22.02
C LEU A 160 -22.87 -0.79 20.94
N PRO A 161 -23.81 0.18 20.92
CA PRO A 161 -24.79 0.28 19.84
C PRO A 161 -24.11 0.48 18.47
N GLN A 162 -24.62 -0.20 17.44
CA GLN A 162 -24.04 -0.18 16.09
C GLN A 162 -23.94 1.23 15.49
N ASN A 163 -24.91 2.10 15.76
CA ASN A 163 -24.88 3.48 15.27
C ASN A 163 -23.76 4.30 15.92
N LYS A 164 -23.43 4.05 17.19
CA LYS A 164 -22.29 4.70 17.87
C LYS A 164 -20.96 4.18 17.35
N LEU A 165 -20.85 2.87 17.13
CA LEU A 165 -19.67 2.30 16.49
C LEU A 165 -19.46 2.89 15.10
N HIS A 166 -20.52 2.93 14.29
CA HIS A 166 -20.44 3.48 12.93
C HIS A 166 -20.03 4.95 12.96
N ALA A 167 -20.59 5.78 13.84
CA ALA A 167 -20.20 7.18 13.97
C ALA A 167 -18.71 7.31 14.33
N ALA A 168 -18.23 6.61 15.37
CA ALA A 168 -16.83 6.70 15.79
C ALA A 168 -15.86 6.21 14.70
N VAL A 169 -16.19 5.14 13.99
CA VAL A 169 -15.39 4.64 12.86
C VAL A 169 -15.40 5.67 11.72
N SER A 170 -16.54 6.25 11.39
CA SER A 170 -16.67 7.27 10.36
C SER A 170 -15.83 8.52 10.68
N ASP A 171 -15.87 8.97 11.94
CA ASP A 171 -15.12 10.15 12.37
C ASP A 171 -13.59 9.91 12.22
N ILE A 172 -13.10 8.73 12.67
CA ILE A 172 -11.68 8.35 12.51
C ILE A 172 -11.27 8.30 11.03
N ILE A 173 -12.10 7.71 10.17
CA ILE A 173 -11.81 7.62 8.74
C ILE A 173 -11.80 9.02 8.11
N THR A 174 -12.82 9.84 8.37
CA THR A 174 -12.94 11.20 7.82
C THR A 174 -11.76 12.08 8.21
N GLU A 175 -11.31 12.01 9.47
CA GLU A 175 -10.13 12.75 9.93
C GLU A 175 -8.88 12.38 9.10
N GLN A 176 -8.68 11.09 8.83
CA GLN A 176 -7.52 10.66 8.02
C GLN A 176 -7.70 10.97 6.53
N GLU A 177 -8.93 10.93 5.99
CA GLU A 177 -9.22 11.39 4.63
C GLU A 177 -8.85 12.87 4.44
N GLU A 178 -9.28 13.74 5.34
CA GLU A 178 -8.96 15.18 5.31
C GLU A 178 -7.44 15.42 5.40
N ARG A 179 -6.75 14.73 6.31
CA ARG A 179 -5.30 14.80 6.46
C ARG A 179 -4.58 14.41 5.16
N VAL A 180 -4.96 13.30 4.55
CA VAL A 180 -4.35 12.79 3.32
C VAL A 180 -4.67 13.68 2.13
N MET A 181 -5.90 14.18 2.02
CA MET A 181 -6.33 15.09 0.96
C MET A 181 -5.47 16.36 0.92
N VAL A 182 -5.17 16.96 2.07
CA VAL A 182 -4.29 18.15 2.16
C VAL A 182 -2.89 17.82 1.61
N ILE A 183 -2.34 16.66 1.96
CA ILE A 183 -1.01 16.25 1.50
C ILE A 183 -1.02 16.02 -0.03
N ILE A 184 -2.01 15.29 -0.53
CA ILE A 184 -2.12 14.96 -1.96
C ILE A 184 -2.28 16.23 -2.80
N ASN A 185 -3.12 17.18 -2.35
CA ASN A 185 -3.32 18.43 -3.06
C ASN A 185 -2.05 19.29 -3.17
N ASN A 186 -1.16 19.20 -2.19
CA ASN A 186 0.14 19.87 -2.23
C ASN A 186 1.21 19.12 -3.06
N GLN A 187 0.94 17.87 -3.47
CA GLN A 187 1.92 17.01 -4.14
C GLN A 187 1.44 16.50 -5.50
N GLN A 188 0.43 17.13 -6.11
CA GLN A 188 -0.18 16.65 -7.36
C GLN A 188 0.83 16.53 -8.52
N GLU A 189 1.74 17.51 -8.68
CA GLU A 189 2.77 17.48 -9.73
C GLU A 189 3.73 16.33 -9.53
N PHE A 190 4.19 16.09 -8.29
CA PHE A 190 5.05 14.97 -7.95
C PHE A 190 4.37 13.63 -8.19
N ILE A 191 3.10 13.48 -7.76
CA ILE A 191 2.31 12.27 -7.99
C ILE A 191 2.19 11.98 -9.48
N ALA A 192 1.89 13.00 -10.29
CA ALA A 192 1.76 12.85 -11.73
C ALA A 192 3.09 12.44 -12.38
N GLU A 193 4.23 13.07 -12.02
CA GLU A 193 5.56 12.70 -12.53
C GLU A 193 5.88 11.23 -12.25
N ILE A 194 5.66 10.78 -11.01
CA ILE A 194 5.97 9.41 -10.61
C ILE A 194 5.01 8.41 -11.26
N ALA A 195 3.72 8.73 -11.37
CA ALA A 195 2.74 7.86 -12.00
C ALA A 195 3.02 7.65 -13.51
N GLU A 196 3.33 8.72 -14.24
CA GLU A 196 3.69 8.61 -15.66
C GLU A 196 4.97 7.77 -15.84
N ARG A 197 5.95 7.97 -14.99
CA ARG A 197 7.16 7.16 -15.02
C ARG A 197 6.90 5.70 -14.68
N LEU A 198 5.99 5.43 -13.74
CA LEU A 198 5.59 4.07 -13.38
C LEU A 198 4.89 3.35 -14.55
N LEU A 199 4.18 4.11 -15.39
CA LEU A 199 3.59 3.57 -16.63
C LEU A 199 4.65 3.17 -17.67
N GLU A 200 5.77 3.90 -17.72
CA GLU A 200 6.88 3.60 -18.64
C GLU A 200 7.75 2.43 -18.15
N GLU A 201 8.07 2.39 -16.86
CA GLU A 201 9.05 1.46 -16.29
C GLU A 201 8.41 0.22 -15.61
N GLU A 202 7.09 0.20 -15.45
CA GLU A 202 6.28 -0.82 -14.73
C GLU A 202 6.65 -0.99 -13.24
N SER A 203 7.81 -0.51 -12.81
CA SER A 203 8.30 -0.66 -11.42
C SER A 203 9.37 0.37 -11.07
N ILE A 204 9.24 1.01 -9.91
CA ILE A 204 10.18 1.99 -9.37
C ILE A 204 10.70 1.52 -8.02
N ALA A 205 12.05 1.53 -7.85
CA ALA A 205 12.67 1.21 -6.57
C ALA A 205 12.43 2.32 -5.52
N GLY A 206 12.24 1.94 -4.25
CA GLY A 206 11.97 2.91 -3.19
C GLY A 206 13.08 3.95 -2.98
N GLU A 207 14.36 3.59 -3.17
CA GLU A 207 15.47 4.55 -3.13
C GLU A 207 15.36 5.63 -4.21
N GLU A 208 14.91 5.24 -5.37
CA GLU A 208 14.72 6.15 -6.50
C GLU A 208 13.52 7.07 -6.28
N PHE A 209 12.41 6.52 -5.77
CA PHE A 209 11.24 7.27 -5.36
C PHE A 209 11.60 8.36 -4.33
N ARG A 210 12.33 8.01 -3.27
CA ARG A 210 12.79 8.96 -2.24
C ARG A 210 13.65 10.07 -2.80
N ARG A 211 14.65 9.71 -3.62
CA ARG A 211 15.55 10.68 -4.24
C ARG A 211 14.82 11.72 -5.08
N LYS A 212 13.71 11.34 -5.72
CA LYS A 212 12.87 12.27 -6.46
C LYS A 212 12.01 13.13 -5.54
N LYS A 213 11.43 12.52 -4.50
CA LYS A 213 10.66 13.24 -3.49
C LYS A 213 11.49 14.35 -2.82
N ASP A 214 12.75 14.06 -2.43
CA ASP A 214 13.65 15.01 -1.80
C ASP A 214 14.06 16.19 -2.71
N LYS A 215 13.90 16.06 -4.03
CA LYS A 215 14.15 17.13 -5.00
C LYS A 215 12.92 17.98 -5.30
N ALA A 216 11.74 17.48 -5.03
CA ALA A 216 10.47 18.14 -5.30
C ALA A 216 9.95 18.95 -4.10
N GLY A 217 10.48 18.76 -2.89
CA GLY A 217 10.20 19.52 -1.66
C GLY A 217 11.30 20.50 -1.36
#